data_14788b0ea518c10749e6a8f582afd33d
#
_entry.id   14788b0ea518c10749e6a8f582afd33d
#
_cell.length_a   1.000
_cell.length_b   1.000
_cell.length_c   1.000
_cell.angle_alpha   90.00
_cell.angle_beta   90.00
_cell.angle_gamma   90.00
#
_symmetry.space_group_name_H-M   'P 1'
#
loop_
_entity.id
_entity.type
_entity.pdbx_description
1 polymer ?
#
loop_
_entity_poly.entity_id
_entity_poly.type
_entity_poly.pdbx_seq_one_letter_code
_entity_poly.pdbx_strand_id
1 'polypeptide(L)' 'MKYIVILYLCAFNGPQPECLLGQVQKEEFNTYSECILEGYSLSRQALLKLNHEEINQLKLAIRFHCKEIIVEKI' A
#
# COMPACT_ATOMS: atom_id res chain seq x y z
N MET A 1 -18.89 6.06 6.88
CA MET A 1 -17.45 6.20 6.69
C MET A 1 -16.97 5.25 5.63
N LYS A 2 -15.97 5.66 4.90
CA LYS A 2 -15.33 4.84 3.88
C LYS A 2 -13.87 4.67 4.21
N TYR A 3 -13.24 3.67 3.62
CA TYR A 3 -11.81 3.41 3.78
C TYR A 3 -11.15 3.36 2.41
N ILE A 4 -9.94 3.89 2.33
CA ILE A 4 -9.14 3.83 1.10
C ILE A 4 -7.78 3.20 1.42
N VAL A 5 -7.20 2.55 0.41
CA VAL A 5 -5.86 1.96 0.52
C VAL A 5 -4.83 2.95 0.01
N ILE A 6 -3.77 3.14 0.78
CA ILE A 6 -2.60 3.91 0.37
C ILE A 6 -1.42 2.95 0.37
N LEU A 7 -0.75 2.82 -0.79
CA LEU A 7 0.40 1.92 -0.95
C LEU A 7 1.70 2.69 -0.85
N TYR A 8 2.69 2.09 -0.18
CA TYR A 8 4.04 2.65 -0.03
C TYR A 8 5.07 1.62 -0.48
N LEU A 9 5.99 2.03 -1.34
CA LEU A 9 7.14 1.22 -1.70
C LEU A 9 8.29 1.59 -0.78
N CYS A 10 8.81 0.61 -0.04
CA CYS A 10 9.86 0.84 0.94
C CYS A 10 11.10 0.01 0.63
N ALA A 11 12.27 0.57 0.88
CA ALA A 11 13.55 -0.11 0.76
C ALA A 11 14.16 -0.27 2.16
N PHE A 12 14.64 -1.48 2.46
CA PHE A 12 15.17 -1.82 3.79
C PHE A 12 16.64 -2.26 3.72
N ASN A 13 17.37 -1.79 2.72
CA ASN A 13 18.77 -2.17 2.51
C ASN A 13 19.78 -1.25 3.20
N GLY A 14 19.31 -0.20 3.85
CA GLY A 14 20.16 0.75 4.56
C GLY A 14 19.93 0.73 6.06
N PRO A 15 20.59 1.63 6.80
CA PRO A 15 20.44 1.70 8.26
C PRO A 15 19.05 2.14 8.70
N GLN A 16 18.32 2.83 7.84
CA GLN A 16 16.93 3.23 8.10
C GLN A 16 16.07 2.91 6.88
N PRO A 17 14.84 2.45 7.09
CA PRO A 17 13.92 2.21 5.99
C PRO A 17 13.60 3.51 5.25
N GLU A 18 13.60 3.45 3.92
CA GLU A 18 13.21 4.58 3.09
C GLU A 18 11.96 4.18 2.31
N CYS A 19 10.91 4.98 2.43
CA CYS A 19 9.65 4.73 1.74
C CYS A 19 9.33 5.90 0.82
N LEU A 20 8.85 5.57 -0.38
CA LEU A 20 8.34 6.58 -1.30
C LEU A 20 6.98 7.08 -0.84
N LEU A 21 6.60 8.26 -1.31
CA LEU A 21 5.29 8.83 -1.03
C LEU A 21 4.20 7.84 -1.42
N GLY A 22 3.15 7.77 -0.61
CA GLY A 22 2.08 6.82 -0.80
C GLY A 22 1.26 7.12 -2.04
N GLN A 23 0.83 6.06 -2.70
CA GLN A 23 -0.11 6.13 -3.82
C GLN A 23 -1.49 5.78 -3.31
N VAL A 24 -2.42 6.73 -3.41
CA VAL A 24 -3.80 6.54 -3.00
C VAL A 24 -4.52 5.76 -4.10
N GLN A 25 -5.13 4.63 -3.71
CA GLN A 25 -5.95 3.86 -4.64
C GLN A 25 -7.34 4.48 -4.75
N LYS A 26 -7.95 4.38 -5.91
CA LYS A 26 -9.22 5.05 -6.19
C LYS A 26 -10.42 4.37 -5.54
N GLU A 27 -10.32 3.08 -5.29
CA GLU A 27 -11.43 2.30 -4.77
C GLU A 27 -11.68 2.59 -3.30
N GLU A 28 -12.95 2.76 -2.94
CA GLU A 28 -13.38 2.98 -1.57
C GLU A 28 -14.07 1.73 -1.04
N PHE A 29 -13.85 1.45 0.24
CA PHE A 29 -14.43 0.26 0.89
C PHE A 29 -15.32 0.68 2.03
N ASN A 30 -16.40 -0.08 2.23
CA ASN A 30 -17.39 0.21 3.27
C ASN A 30 -16.93 -0.22 4.65
N THR A 31 -16.05 -1.22 4.73
CA THR A 31 -15.57 -1.76 6.00
C THR A 31 -14.05 -1.79 6.04
N TYR A 32 -13.50 -1.73 7.24
CA TYR A 32 -12.06 -1.81 7.45
C TYR A 32 -11.50 -3.15 6.98
N SER A 33 -12.22 -4.24 7.25
CA SER A 33 -11.77 -5.58 6.86
C SER A 33 -11.65 -5.71 5.34
N GLU A 34 -12.60 -5.18 4.58
CA GLU A 34 -12.51 -5.18 3.12
C GLU A 34 -11.28 -4.41 2.64
N CYS A 35 -11.00 -3.26 3.26
CA CYS A 35 -9.83 -2.45 2.93
C CYS A 35 -8.53 -3.21 3.21
N ILE A 36 -8.44 -3.88 4.35
CA ILE A 36 -7.24 -4.63 4.73
C ILE A 36 -6.99 -5.79 3.76
N LEU A 37 -8.02 -6.55 3.43
CA LEU A 37 -7.89 -7.67 2.50
C LEU A 37 -7.43 -7.19 1.13
N GLU A 38 -8.01 -6.12 0.63
CA GLU A 38 -7.61 -5.55 -0.64
C GLU A 38 -6.21 -4.97 -0.59
N GLY A 39 -5.83 -4.36 0.54
CA GLY A 39 -4.48 -3.84 0.74
C GLY A 39 -3.41 -4.93 0.56
N TYR A 40 -3.63 -6.10 1.13
CA TYR A 40 -2.70 -7.23 0.96
C TYR A 40 -2.68 -7.72 -0.48
N SER A 41 -3.84 -7.81 -1.12
CA SER A 41 -3.94 -8.23 -2.52
C SER A 41 -3.21 -7.27 -3.46
N LEU A 42 -3.44 -5.98 -3.29
CA LEU A 42 -2.79 -4.94 -4.10
C LEU A 42 -1.27 -4.91 -3.86
N SER A 43 -0.85 -5.10 -2.61
CA SER A 43 0.57 -5.15 -2.27
C SER A 43 1.27 -6.31 -2.96
N ARG A 44 0.65 -7.48 -2.95
CA ARG A 44 1.19 -8.65 -3.64
C ARG A 44 1.27 -8.43 -5.15
N GLN A 45 0.22 -7.88 -5.74
CA GLN A 45 0.19 -7.59 -7.17
C GLN A 45 1.28 -6.59 -7.56
N ALA A 46 1.48 -5.56 -6.75
CA ALA A 46 2.52 -4.56 -7.00
C ALA A 46 3.91 -5.19 -6.95
N LEU A 47 4.18 -6.05 -5.97
CA LEU A 47 5.47 -6.74 -5.86
C LEU A 47 5.73 -7.66 -7.04
N LEU A 48 4.69 -8.35 -7.53
CA LEU A 48 4.83 -9.26 -8.67
C LEU A 48 5.22 -8.53 -9.97
N LYS A 49 4.95 -7.24 -10.06
CA LYS A 49 5.33 -6.42 -11.21
C LYS A 49 6.76 -5.92 -11.15
N LEU A 50 7.41 -6.00 -9.99
CA LEU A 50 8.77 -5.55 -9.82
C LEU A 50 9.77 -6.64 -10.20
N ASN A 51 10.99 -6.20 -10.55
CA ASN A 51 12.09 -7.12 -10.84
C ASN A 51 12.56 -7.77 -9.54
N HIS A 52 12.61 -9.11 -9.51
CA HIS A 52 13.00 -9.85 -8.30
C HIS A 52 14.42 -9.55 -7.86
N GLU A 53 15.33 -9.29 -8.80
CA GLU A 53 16.71 -8.93 -8.46
C GLU A 53 16.75 -7.60 -7.69
N GLU A 54 15.99 -6.63 -8.14
CA GLU A 54 15.89 -5.34 -7.44
C GLU A 54 15.26 -5.49 -6.05
N ILE A 55 14.21 -6.32 -5.94
CA ILE A 55 13.59 -6.61 -4.65
C ILE A 55 14.64 -7.16 -3.68
N ASN A 56 15.46 -8.11 -4.15
CA ASN A 56 16.47 -8.75 -3.32
C ASN A 56 17.61 -7.81 -2.97
N GLN A 57 18.08 -7.00 -3.91
CA GLN A 57 19.21 -6.09 -3.69
C GLN A 57 18.83 -4.93 -2.78
N LEU A 58 17.69 -4.32 -3.03
CA LEU A 58 17.24 -3.15 -2.30
C LEU A 58 16.38 -3.49 -1.10
N LYS A 59 16.06 -4.77 -0.92
CA LYS A 59 15.17 -5.23 0.15
C LYS A 59 13.85 -4.48 0.10
N LEU A 60 13.23 -4.51 -1.09
CA LEU A 60 11.97 -3.79 -1.33
C LEU A 60 10.79 -4.52 -0.69
N ALA A 61 9.86 -3.75 -0.17
CA ALA A 61 8.60 -4.27 0.34
C ALA A 61 7.51 -3.23 0.09
N ILE A 62 6.29 -3.71 -0.06
CA ILE A 62 5.13 -2.83 -0.16
C ILE A 62 4.46 -2.80 1.21
N ARG A 63 4.21 -1.61 1.69
CA ARG A 63 3.40 -1.40 2.89
C ARG A 63 2.13 -0.69 2.47
N PHE A 64 1.08 -0.84 3.24
CA PHE A 64 -0.17 -0.13 2.97
C PHE A 64 -0.80 0.35 4.25
N HIS A 65 -1.65 1.34 4.08
CA HIS A 65 -2.42 1.91 5.16
C HIS A 65 -3.87 2.04 4.70
N CYS A 66 -4.81 1.64 5.55
CA CYS A 66 -6.23 1.85 5.30
C CYS A 66 -6.63 3.12 6.03
N LYS A 67 -6.83 4.17 5.25
CA LYS A 67 -7.20 5.47 5.79
C LYS A 67 -8.71 5.62 5.79
N GLU A 68 -9.24 6.03 6.92
CA GLU A 68 -10.65 6.35 7.06
C GLU A 68 -10.93 7.71 6.45
N ILE A 69 -11.96 7.77 5.61
CA ILE A 69 -12.37 9.03 4.99
C ILE A 69 -13.83 9.29 5.32
N ILE A 70 -14.17 10.57 5.45
CA ILE A 70 -15.54 11.00 5.67
C ILE A 70 -16.09 11.42 4.33
N VAL A 71 -17.16 10.74 3.90
CA VAL A 71 -17.86 11.12 2.67
C VAL A 71 -19.02 12.01 3.08
N GLU A 72 -18.90 13.29 2.81
CA GLU A 72 -19.98 14.22 3.06
C GLU A 72 -20.92 14.20 1.87
N LYS A 73 -22.20 13.98 2.17
CA LYS A 73 -23.27 14.19 1.19
C LYS A 73 -23.84 15.58 1.40
N ILE A 74 -23.68 16.39 0.42
CA ILE A 74 -24.30 17.71 0.39
C ILE A 74 -25.65 17.56 -0.27
#